data_9746c6e491d7bd6a62d8a24d9f1f00a0
#
_entry.id   9746c6e491d7bd6a62d8a24d9f1f00a0
#
_cell.length_a   1.000
_cell.length_b   1.000
_cell.length_c   1.000
_cell.angle_alpha   90.00
_cell.angle_beta   90.00
_cell.angle_gamma   90.00
#
_symmetry.space_group_name_H-M   'P 1'
#
loop_
_entity.id
_entity.type
_entity.pdbx_description
1 polymer ?
#
loop_
_entity_poly.entity_id
_entity_poly.type
_entity_poly.pdbx_seq_one_letter_code
_entity_poly.pdbx_strand_id
1 'polypeptide(L)'
;MYGRWVETLTHGQVLARFGHALSDPVRARLLLALRDGPGYPAELADLLGTSRQNLSNHLACLRGCGLVVAVPEGRRSRYELADARLTHALGDLLGLVLAVDPAACPAAESETCC
;
A
#
# COMPACT_ATOMS: atom_id res chain seq x y z
N MET A 1 -17.55 15.10 7.87
CA MET A 1 -17.61 14.37 8.66
C MET A 1 -17.79 12.92 8.47
N TYR A 2 -17.40 12.27 9.36
CA TYR A 2 -17.38 10.89 9.26
C TYR A 2 -18.71 10.28 9.52
N GLY A 3 -19.09 10.26 10.66
CA GLY A 3 -20.40 9.87 11.03
C GLY A 3 -20.84 8.53 10.49
N ARG A 4 -21.98 8.54 9.87
CA ARG A 4 -22.69 7.32 9.49
C ARG A 4 -22.09 6.56 8.32
N TRP A 5 -21.14 7.18 7.62
CA TRP A 5 -20.54 6.52 6.46
C TRP A 5 -19.21 5.86 6.75
N VAL A 6 -18.69 6.06 7.95
CA VAL A 6 -17.41 5.44 8.35
C VAL A 6 -17.70 4.31 9.32
N GLU A 7 -17.34 3.11 8.92
CA GLU A 7 -17.51 1.94 9.77
C GLU A 7 -16.30 1.73 10.65
N THR A 8 -16.54 1.31 11.88
CA THR A 8 -15.45 0.90 12.76
C THR A 8 -15.08 -0.53 12.42
N LEU A 9 -13.86 -0.72 11.95
CA LEU A 9 -13.37 -2.03 11.58
C LEU A 9 -12.87 -2.79 12.81
N THR A 10 -13.09 -4.10 12.81
CA THR A 10 -12.45 -4.97 13.80
C THR A 10 -10.97 -5.08 13.49
N HIS A 11 -10.18 -5.54 14.46
CA HIS A 11 -8.74 -5.72 14.25
C HIS A 11 -8.46 -6.70 13.10
N GLY A 12 -9.26 -7.77 13.00
CA GLY A 12 -9.13 -8.71 11.89
C GLY A 12 -9.40 -8.07 10.55
N GLN A 13 -10.40 -7.21 10.46
CA GLN A 13 -10.71 -6.50 9.22
C GLN A 13 -9.61 -5.52 8.84
N VAL A 14 -9.05 -4.81 9.81
CA VAL A 14 -7.92 -3.90 9.56
C VAL A 14 -6.72 -4.68 9.01
N LEU A 15 -6.36 -5.79 9.65
CA LEU A 15 -5.25 -6.62 9.20
C LEU A 15 -5.52 -7.21 7.81
N ALA A 16 -6.76 -7.62 7.54
CA ALA A 16 -7.11 -8.16 6.23
C ALA A 16 -6.98 -7.10 5.13
N ARG A 17 -7.38 -5.86 5.38
CA ARG A 17 -7.21 -4.77 4.43
C ARG A 17 -5.73 -4.49 4.16
N PHE A 18 -4.94 -4.47 5.21
CA PHE A 18 -3.50 -4.27 5.08
C PHE A 18 -2.87 -5.44 4.29
N GLY A 19 -3.25 -6.67 4.62
CA GLY A 19 -2.78 -7.85 3.89
C GLY A 19 -3.16 -7.79 2.41
N HIS A 20 -4.37 -7.37 2.09
CA HIS A 20 -4.80 -7.20 0.71
C HIS A 20 -3.93 -6.18 -0.02
N ALA A 21 -3.65 -5.06 0.62
CA ALA A 21 -2.80 -4.03 0.04
C ALA A 21 -1.40 -4.54 -0.24
N LEU A 22 -0.84 -5.35 0.66
CA LEU A 22 0.51 -5.89 0.52
C LEU A 22 0.58 -7.12 -0.39
N SER A 23 -0.55 -7.65 -0.83
CA SER A 23 -0.57 -8.88 -1.64
C SER A 23 -0.13 -8.69 -3.09
N ASP A 24 -0.03 -7.46 -3.55
CA ASP A 24 0.44 -7.16 -4.90
C ASP A 24 1.83 -6.54 -4.82
N PRO A 25 2.81 -7.06 -5.61
CA PRO A 25 4.18 -6.55 -5.54
C PRO A 25 4.32 -5.05 -5.85
N VAL A 26 3.53 -4.52 -6.78
CA VAL A 26 3.59 -3.09 -7.11
C VAL A 26 3.06 -2.27 -5.96
N ARG A 27 1.94 -2.68 -5.37
CA ARG A 27 1.40 -1.98 -4.20
C ARG A 27 2.36 -2.01 -3.02
N ALA A 28 3.01 -3.15 -2.78
CA ALA A 28 3.99 -3.26 -1.71
C ALA A 28 5.16 -2.28 -1.92
N ARG A 29 5.68 -2.22 -3.14
CA ARG A 29 6.76 -1.30 -3.49
C ARG A 29 6.31 0.16 -3.40
N LEU A 30 5.07 0.43 -3.76
CA LEU A 30 4.50 1.76 -3.68
C LEU A 30 4.42 2.23 -2.22
N LEU A 31 3.97 1.36 -1.32
CA LEU A 31 3.95 1.68 0.11
C LEU A 31 5.35 1.93 0.65
N LEU A 32 6.34 1.16 0.21
CA LEU A 32 7.73 1.38 0.61
C LEU A 32 8.26 2.72 0.10
N ALA A 33 7.92 3.10 -1.13
CA ALA A 33 8.32 4.39 -1.68
C ALA A 33 7.70 5.53 -0.87
N LEU A 34 6.43 5.41 -0.52
CA LEU A 34 5.74 6.44 0.27
C LEU A 34 6.20 6.48 1.73
N ARG A 35 6.75 5.38 2.23
CA ARG A 35 7.38 5.36 3.55
C ARG A 35 8.56 6.33 3.62
N ASP A 36 9.29 6.45 2.50
CA ASP A 36 10.46 7.33 2.44
C ASP A 36 10.08 8.80 2.26
N GLY A 37 8.84 9.07 1.85
CA GLY A 37 8.34 10.42 1.72
C GLY A 37 7.18 10.49 0.75
N PRO A 38 6.48 11.63 0.72
CA PRO A 38 5.38 11.82 -0.23
C PRO A 38 5.85 11.72 -1.67
N GLY A 39 4.94 11.38 -2.57
CA GLY A 39 5.26 11.25 -3.99
C GLY A 39 4.11 11.68 -4.88
N TYR A 40 4.45 11.86 -6.14
CA TYR A 40 3.50 12.26 -7.18
C TYR A 40 3.31 11.11 -8.17
N PRO A 41 2.10 10.91 -8.71
CA PRO A 41 1.82 9.75 -9.54
C PRO A 41 2.79 9.52 -10.70
N ALA A 42 3.12 10.56 -11.45
CA ALA A 42 4.02 10.39 -12.59
C ALA A 42 5.41 9.91 -12.17
N GLU A 43 5.93 10.50 -11.08
CA GLU A 43 7.25 10.13 -10.56
C GLU A 43 7.25 8.74 -9.98
N LEU A 44 6.16 8.39 -9.27
CA LEU A 44 6.01 7.05 -8.71
C LEU A 44 5.89 5.99 -9.80
N ALA A 45 5.17 6.30 -10.89
CA ALA A 45 5.05 5.38 -12.00
C ALA A 45 6.42 5.10 -12.63
N ASP A 46 7.22 6.15 -12.83
CA ASP A 46 8.57 6.00 -13.36
C ASP A 46 9.46 5.19 -12.42
N LEU A 47 9.41 5.51 -11.14
CA LEU A 47 10.21 4.81 -10.12
C LEU A 47 9.90 3.32 -10.09
N LEU A 48 8.61 2.97 -10.18
CA LEU A 48 8.17 1.59 -10.07
C LEU A 48 8.13 0.84 -11.40
N GLY A 49 8.41 1.54 -12.50
CA GLY A 49 8.40 0.91 -13.82
C GLY A 49 7.04 0.43 -14.27
N THR A 50 5.98 1.16 -13.91
CA THR A 50 4.61 0.81 -14.27
C THR A 50 3.95 1.95 -15.05
N SER A 51 2.85 1.65 -15.73
CA SER A 51 2.11 2.69 -16.44
C SER A 51 1.42 3.63 -15.45
N ARG A 52 1.14 4.85 -15.91
CA ARG A 52 0.42 5.81 -15.07
C ARG A 52 -0.98 5.33 -14.73
N GLN A 53 -1.62 4.64 -15.67
CA GLN A 53 -2.95 4.10 -15.43
C GLN A 53 -2.92 3.01 -14.36
N ASN A 54 -1.97 2.10 -14.46
CA ASN A 54 -1.83 1.03 -13.48
C ASN A 54 -1.51 1.59 -12.09
N LEU A 55 -0.60 2.57 -12.04
CA LEU A 55 -0.28 3.23 -10.77
C LEU A 55 -1.50 3.92 -10.18
N SER A 56 -2.27 4.61 -11.02
CA SER A 56 -3.49 5.28 -10.59
C SER A 56 -4.48 4.30 -9.96
N ASN A 57 -4.61 3.11 -10.57
CA ASN A 57 -5.48 2.07 -10.05
C ASN A 57 -5.00 1.57 -8.68
N HIS A 58 -3.69 1.39 -8.53
CA HIS A 58 -3.12 0.97 -7.24
C HIS A 58 -3.29 2.04 -6.16
N LEU A 59 -3.08 3.31 -6.52
CA LEU A 59 -3.29 4.41 -5.56
C LEU A 59 -4.76 4.48 -5.12
N ALA A 60 -5.69 4.28 -6.06
CA ALA A 60 -7.11 4.27 -5.72
C ALA A 60 -7.44 3.13 -4.74
N CYS A 61 -6.86 1.96 -4.97
CA CYS A 61 -7.03 0.82 -4.07
C CYS A 61 -6.50 1.14 -2.67
N LEU A 62 -5.31 1.70 -2.58
CA LEU A 62 -4.69 2.03 -1.28
C LEU A 62 -5.46 3.11 -0.55
N ARG A 63 -5.99 4.10 -1.28
CA ARG A 63 -6.86 5.12 -0.68
C ARG A 63 -8.14 4.50 -0.14
N GLY A 64 -8.76 3.61 -0.90
CA GLY A 64 -9.97 2.93 -0.48
C GLY A 64 -9.75 2.07 0.76
N CYS A 65 -8.54 1.54 0.92
CA CYS A 65 -8.19 0.77 2.10
C CYS A 65 -7.79 1.63 3.29
N GLY A 66 -7.68 2.94 3.11
CA GLY A 66 -7.33 3.86 4.20
C GLY A 66 -5.83 3.96 4.48
N LEU A 67 -4.99 3.49 3.57
CA LEU A 67 -3.54 3.44 3.80
C LEU A 67 -2.80 4.65 3.24
N VAL A 68 -3.36 5.32 2.24
CA VAL A 68 -2.76 6.54 1.69
C VAL A 68 -3.80 7.63 1.58
N VAL A 69 -3.33 8.87 1.55
CA VAL A 69 -4.17 10.06 1.33
C VAL A 69 -3.58 10.85 0.18
N ALA A 70 -4.47 11.57 -0.52
CA ALA A 70 -4.08 12.47 -1.59
C ALA A 70 -4.23 13.90 -1.08
N VAL A 71 -3.16 14.67 -1.17
CA VAL A 71 -3.14 16.07 -0.76
C VAL A 71 -3.07 16.93 -2.01
N PRO A 72 -4.09 17.74 -2.29
CA PRO A 72 -4.07 18.62 -3.45
C PRO A 72 -2.97 19.66 -3.37
N GLU A 73 -2.26 19.86 -4.49
CA GLU A 73 -1.23 20.90 -4.62
C GLU A 73 -1.37 21.52 -5.99
N GLY A 74 -2.17 22.57 -6.10
CA GLY A 74 -2.44 23.17 -7.40
C GLY A 74 -3.10 22.17 -8.33
N ARG A 75 -2.43 21.88 -9.46
CA ARG A 75 -2.94 20.90 -10.43
C ARG A 75 -2.47 19.49 -10.16
N ARG A 76 -1.61 19.30 -9.17
CA ARG A 76 -1.06 18.00 -8.81
C ARG A 76 -1.73 17.48 -7.54
N SER A 77 -1.62 16.19 -7.32
CA SER A 77 -1.96 15.58 -6.05
C SER A 77 -0.73 14.89 -5.50
N ARG A 78 -0.38 15.23 -4.28
CA ARG A 78 0.70 14.58 -3.58
C ARG A 78 0.11 13.43 -2.78
N TYR A 79 0.70 12.25 -2.90
CA TYR A 79 0.25 11.09 -2.15
C TYR A 79 1.21 10.80 -1.01
N GLU A 80 0.65 10.42 0.12
CA GLU A 80 1.46 10.08 1.29
C GLU A 80 0.74 9.04 2.15
N LEU A 81 1.49 8.37 3.02
CA LEU A 81 0.89 7.42 3.95
C LEU A 81 -0.09 8.15 4.87
N ALA A 82 -1.21 7.50 5.13
CA ALA A 82 -2.29 8.12 5.91
C ALA A 82 -1.93 8.31 7.38
N ASP A 83 -1.02 7.51 7.91
CA ASP A 83 -0.69 7.51 9.35
C ASP A 83 0.80 7.22 9.52
N ALA A 84 1.45 8.01 10.36
CA ALA A 84 2.88 7.82 10.65
C ALA A 84 3.19 6.42 11.22
N ARG A 85 2.21 5.79 11.86
CA ARG A 85 2.39 4.43 12.37
C ARG A 85 2.59 3.41 11.26
N LEU A 86 2.12 3.69 10.05
CA LEU A 86 2.37 2.82 8.91
C LEU A 86 3.85 2.79 8.55
N THR A 87 4.55 3.90 8.69
CA THR A 87 5.99 3.97 8.46
C THR A 87 6.71 3.01 9.41
N HIS A 88 6.34 3.04 10.68
CA HIS A 88 6.94 2.15 11.68
C HIS A 88 6.58 0.68 11.42
N ALA A 89 5.31 0.41 11.12
CA ALA A 89 4.86 -0.95 10.87
C ALA A 89 5.57 -1.57 9.67
N LEU A 90 5.71 -0.81 8.58
CA LEU A 90 6.43 -1.29 7.40
C LEU A 90 7.90 -1.54 7.73
N GLY A 91 8.51 -0.67 8.52
CA GLY A 91 9.88 -0.86 8.96
C GLY A 91 10.07 -2.13 9.78
N ASP A 92 9.16 -2.38 10.70
CA ASP A 92 9.19 -3.59 11.53
C ASP A 92 9.03 -4.85 10.68
N LEU A 93 8.11 -4.82 9.70
CA LEU A 93 7.92 -5.95 8.79
C LEU A 93 9.18 -6.23 7.97
N LEU A 94 9.86 -5.18 7.51
CA LEU A 94 11.10 -5.34 6.74
C LEU A 94 12.23 -5.95 7.57
N GLY A 95 12.16 -5.79 8.89
CA GLY A 95 13.15 -6.37 9.80
C GLY A 95 12.99 -7.87 10.00
N LEU A 96 11.87 -8.45 9.55
CA LEU A 96 11.66 -9.88 9.70
C LEU A 96 12.45 -10.67 8.69
N VAL A 97 13.00 -11.79 9.14
CA VAL A 97 13.65 -12.76 8.26
C VAL A 97 12.68 -13.93 8.11
N LEU A 98 12.20 -14.14 6.88
CA LEU A 98 11.22 -15.19 6.61
C LEU A 98 11.90 -16.46 6.11
N ALA A 99 11.62 -17.56 6.81
CA ALA A 99 12.06 -18.89 6.39
C ALA A 99 10.97 -19.44 5.48
N VAL A 100 11.07 -19.13 4.18
CA VAL A 100 10.06 -19.50 3.20
C VAL A 100 10.27 -20.92 2.71
N ASP A 101 9.17 -21.70 2.67
CA ASP A 101 9.15 -22.99 2.00
C ASP A 101 8.52 -22.78 0.62
N PRO A 102 9.33 -22.81 -0.46
CA PRO A 102 8.82 -22.57 -1.81
C PRO A 102 7.78 -23.58 -2.27
N ALA A 103 7.77 -24.77 -1.70
CA ALA A 103 6.78 -25.79 -2.07
C ALA A 103 5.42 -25.51 -1.43
N ALA A 104 5.41 -24.96 -0.20
CA ALA A 104 4.18 -24.69 0.53
C ALA A 104 3.65 -23.29 0.26
N CYS A 105 4.55 -22.31 0.05
CA CYS A 105 4.16 -20.92 -0.16
C CYS A 105 5.00 -20.34 -1.31
N PRO A 106 4.50 -20.37 -2.54
CA PRO A 106 5.21 -19.81 -3.70
C PRO A 106 5.44 -18.31 -3.56
N ALA A 107 6.20 -17.75 -4.49
CA ALA A 107 6.48 -16.32 -4.50
C ALA A 107 5.21 -15.49 -4.47
N ALA A 108 5.32 -14.27 -3.94
CA ALA A 108 4.19 -13.39 -3.75
C ALA A 108 3.44 -13.05 -5.05
N GLU A 109 4.08 -13.22 -6.19
CA GLU A 109 3.45 -13.02 -7.48
C GLU A 109 2.52 -14.17 -7.87
N SER A 110 2.56 -15.28 -7.14
CA SER A 110 1.70 -16.42 -7.43
C SER A 110 0.33 -16.23 -6.80
N GLU A 111 -0.72 -16.39 -7.59
CA GLU A 111 -2.08 -16.29 -7.10
C GLU A 111 -2.47 -17.48 -6.21
N THR A 112 -1.68 -18.55 -6.26
CA THR A 112 -1.97 -19.75 -5.48
C THR A 112 -1.34 -19.75 -4.11
N CYS A 113 -0.61 -18.68 -3.77
CA CYS A 113 0.03 -18.60 -2.47
C CYS A 113 -1.01 -18.46 -1.36
N CYS A 114 -1.00 -19.39 -0.44
CA CYS A 114 -1.86 -19.35 0.75
C CYS A 114 -3.25 -18.78 0.52
#